data_ef75ed4cc98fe7b8bb5010f655edbc87
#
_entry.id   ef75ed4cc98fe7b8bb5010f655edbc87
#
_cell.length_a   1.000
_cell.length_b   1.000
_cell.length_c   1.000
_cell.angle_alpha   90.00
_cell.angle_beta   90.00
_cell.angle_gamma   90.00
#
_symmetry.space_group_name_H-M   'P 1'
#
loop_
_entity.id
_entity.type
_entity.pdbx_description
1 polymer ?
#
loop_
_entity_poly.entity_id
_entity_poly.type
_entity_poly.pdbx_seq_one_letter_code
_entity_poly.pdbx_strand_id
1 'polypeptide(L)'
;MKTDKINLLIVDDEEQFLSSISKSLEVRDFQVVAVNRGEKAIEAARNTPIDIALVDLKMPGIDGEETLKKLKAEHKWMEVIILTGHGTIDSAVECTKGGAYSYLQKPCSLDHLLEALKSAYKKKVMNKKKIEEKKMDELLKISISGSARDILRRLKQIDKEEKN
;
A
#
# COMPACT_ATOMS: atom_id res chain seq x y z
N MET A 1 -11.25 7.04 22.42
CA MET A 1 -10.76 5.89 21.62
C MET A 1 -10.34 6.37 20.25
N LYS A 2 -9.09 6.25 19.91
CA LYS A 2 -8.68 6.35 18.49
C LYS A 2 -9.24 5.14 17.77
N THR A 3 -10.26 5.34 16.96
CA THR A 3 -10.63 4.35 15.96
C THR A 3 -9.49 4.29 14.97
N ASP A 4 -8.80 3.18 14.89
CA ASP A 4 -7.75 2.96 13.91
C ASP A 4 -8.39 2.95 12.52
N LYS A 5 -8.26 4.08 11.82
CA LYS A 5 -8.70 4.20 10.44
C LYS A 5 -7.64 3.64 9.50
N ILE A 6 -8.09 3.08 8.39
CA ILE A 6 -7.20 2.63 7.32
C ILE A 6 -6.71 3.85 6.54
N ASN A 7 -5.39 4.02 6.47
CA ASN A 7 -4.77 5.12 5.72
C ASN A 7 -4.75 4.79 4.23
N LEU A 8 -5.52 5.53 3.46
CA LEU A 8 -5.70 5.31 2.03
C LEU A 8 -5.18 6.50 1.21
N LEU A 9 -4.31 6.23 0.27
CA LEU A 9 -3.86 7.18 -0.74
C LEU A 9 -4.65 6.95 -2.02
N ILE A 10 -5.28 7.99 -2.55
CA ILE A 10 -5.99 7.93 -3.84
C ILE A 10 -5.28 8.83 -4.84
N VAL A 11 -4.95 8.28 -6.00
CA VAL A 11 -4.23 8.97 -7.07
C VAL A 11 -5.05 8.91 -8.35
N ASP A 12 -5.62 10.04 -8.76
CA ASP A 12 -6.46 10.15 -9.96
C ASP A 12 -6.49 11.59 -10.45
N ASP A 13 -6.32 11.84 -11.73
CA ASP A 13 -6.35 13.19 -12.31
C ASP A 13 -7.77 13.73 -12.54
N GLU A 14 -8.79 12.87 -12.46
CA GLU A 14 -10.20 13.29 -12.50
C GLU A 14 -10.64 13.83 -11.13
N GLU A 15 -10.65 15.15 -10.98
CA GLU A 15 -10.92 15.79 -9.68
C GLU A 15 -12.33 15.51 -9.14
N GLN A 16 -13.33 15.39 -10.00
CA GLN A 16 -14.70 15.06 -9.58
C GLN A 16 -14.76 13.64 -9.01
N PHE A 17 -14.13 12.68 -9.67
CA PHE A 17 -14.01 11.32 -9.17
C PHE A 17 -13.26 11.28 -7.83
N LEU A 18 -12.11 11.94 -7.78
CA LEU A 18 -11.28 12.03 -6.58
C LEU A 18 -12.04 12.58 -5.37
N SER A 19 -12.77 13.67 -5.56
CA SER A 19 -13.59 14.28 -4.50
C SER A 19 -14.75 13.37 -4.06
N SER A 20 -15.46 12.79 -5.00
CA SER A 20 -16.62 11.92 -4.74
C SER A 20 -16.22 10.64 -3.99
N ILE A 21 -15.20 9.95 -4.48
CA ILE A 21 -14.76 8.69 -3.86
C ILE A 21 -14.12 8.92 -2.49
N SER A 22 -13.38 10.01 -2.31
CA SER A 22 -12.80 10.38 -1.03
C SER A 22 -13.87 10.56 0.04
N LYS A 23 -14.91 11.32 -0.25
CA LYS A 23 -16.04 11.52 0.67
C LYS A 23 -16.75 10.22 1.02
N SER A 24 -16.95 9.35 0.02
CA SER A 24 -17.63 8.05 0.22
C SER A 24 -16.82 7.12 1.11
N LEU A 25 -15.50 7.19 1.05
CA LEU A 25 -14.61 6.34 1.84
C LEU A 25 -14.33 6.92 3.24
N GLU A 26 -14.25 8.24 3.38
CA GLU A 26 -14.03 8.89 4.67
C GLU A 26 -15.13 8.59 5.69
N VAL A 27 -16.37 8.41 5.25
CA VAL A 27 -17.49 8.00 6.13
C VAL A 27 -17.48 6.50 6.47
N ARG A 28 -16.51 5.74 5.95
CA ARG A 28 -16.39 4.28 6.11
C ARG A 28 -15.06 3.85 6.73
N ASP A 29 -14.58 4.60 7.70
CA ASP A 29 -13.37 4.31 8.48
C ASP A 29 -12.06 4.35 7.68
N PHE A 30 -12.02 5.09 6.56
CA PHE A 30 -10.79 5.39 5.85
C PHE A 30 -10.32 6.82 6.17
N GLN A 31 -9.02 6.98 6.33
CA GLN A 31 -8.38 8.28 6.34
C GLN A 31 -7.74 8.49 4.97
N VAL A 32 -8.32 9.40 4.18
CA VAL A 32 -7.98 9.56 2.77
C VAL A 32 -7.00 10.69 2.56
N VAL A 33 -5.93 10.41 1.82
CA VAL A 33 -5.05 11.39 1.19
C VAL A 33 -5.28 11.31 -0.31
N ALA A 34 -5.81 12.37 -0.90
CA ALA A 34 -6.16 12.43 -2.31
C ALA A 34 -5.20 13.35 -3.08
N VAL A 35 -4.58 12.83 -4.12
CA VAL A 35 -3.66 13.57 -4.99
C VAL A 35 -3.99 13.32 -6.46
N ASN A 36 -3.58 14.25 -7.32
CA ASN A 36 -3.95 14.20 -8.74
C ASN A 36 -2.80 13.80 -9.68
N ARG A 37 -1.66 13.41 -9.14
CA ARG A 37 -0.47 13.01 -9.90
C ARG A 37 0.34 11.96 -9.17
N GLY A 38 1.05 11.14 -9.95
CA GLY A 38 1.93 10.11 -9.40
C GLY A 38 3.08 10.67 -8.56
N GLU A 39 3.68 11.79 -8.97
CA GLU A 39 4.76 12.44 -8.22
C GLU A 39 4.30 12.90 -6.84
N LYS A 40 3.08 13.44 -6.75
CA LYS A 40 2.46 13.84 -5.47
C LYS A 40 2.13 12.62 -4.60
N ALA A 41 1.79 11.49 -5.22
CA ALA A 41 1.53 10.25 -4.50
C ALA A 41 2.79 9.72 -3.82
N ILE A 42 3.91 9.74 -4.51
CA ILE A 42 5.21 9.32 -3.98
C ILE A 42 5.62 10.21 -2.81
N GLU A 43 5.48 11.53 -2.96
CA GLU A 43 5.75 12.49 -1.90
C GLU A 43 4.85 12.28 -0.67
N ALA A 44 3.54 12.12 -0.88
CA ALA A 44 2.58 11.88 0.19
C ALA A 44 2.91 10.61 0.97
N ALA A 45 3.27 9.54 0.28
CA ALA A 45 3.64 8.26 0.91
C ALA A 45 4.95 8.35 1.72
N ARG A 46 5.86 9.25 1.38
CA ARG A 46 7.08 9.51 2.17
C ARG A 46 6.78 10.28 3.45
N ASN A 47 5.79 11.17 3.42
CA ASN A 47 5.49 12.09 4.52
C ASN A 47 4.36 11.61 5.44
N THR A 48 3.55 10.66 5.01
CA THR A 48 2.36 10.17 5.71
C THR A 48 2.31 8.66 5.67
N PRO A 49 1.99 7.97 6.77
CA PRO A 49 1.76 6.53 6.75
C PRO A 49 0.59 6.18 5.83
N ILE A 50 0.80 5.28 4.88
CA ILE A 50 -0.21 4.79 3.94
C ILE A 50 -0.26 3.26 4.01
N ASP A 51 -1.45 2.72 4.17
CA ASP A 51 -1.69 1.28 4.18
C ASP A 51 -1.95 0.74 2.78
N ILE A 52 -2.80 1.45 2.03
CA ILE A 52 -3.23 1.07 0.68
C ILE A 52 -3.18 2.30 -0.23
N ALA A 53 -2.73 2.12 -1.46
CA ALA A 53 -2.85 3.12 -2.52
C ALA A 53 -3.82 2.64 -3.60
N LEU A 54 -4.71 3.52 -4.01
CA LEU A 54 -5.63 3.33 -5.13
C LEU A 54 -5.17 4.24 -6.27
N VAL A 55 -4.73 3.67 -7.40
CA VAL A 55 -3.99 4.39 -8.44
C VAL A 55 -4.65 4.22 -9.81
N ASP A 56 -4.91 5.34 -10.49
CA ASP A 56 -5.30 5.35 -11.90
C ASP A 56 -4.08 5.18 -12.83
N LEU A 57 -4.26 4.58 -13.99
CA LEU A 57 -3.18 4.33 -14.94
C LEU A 57 -2.79 5.55 -15.77
N LYS A 58 -3.77 6.26 -16.31
CA LYS A 58 -3.49 7.40 -17.18
C LYS A 58 -3.58 8.72 -16.42
N MET A 59 -2.42 9.33 -16.24
CA MET A 59 -2.27 10.62 -15.57
C MET A 59 -1.18 11.44 -16.27
N PRO A 60 -1.24 12.79 -16.22
CA PRO A 60 -0.12 13.63 -16.61
C PRO A 60 1.12 13.37 -15.72
N GLY A 61 2.31 13.46 -16.31
CA GLY A 61 3.56 13.14 -15.63
C GLY A 61 3.85 11.65 -15.66
N ILE A 62 4.26 11.08 -14.55
CA ILE A 62 4.42 9.61 -14.45
C ILE A 62 3.05 8.93 -14.46
N ASP A 63 2.95 7.83 -15.18
CA ASP A 63 1.71 7.06 -15.25
C ASP A 63 1.50 6.18 -14.01
N GLY A 64 0.38 5.46 -13.99
CA GLY A 64 0.03 4.60 -12.85
C GLY A 64 0.95 3.39 -12.71
N GLU A 65 1.49 2.84 -13.80
CA GLU A 65 2.44 1.72 -13.73
C GLU A 65 3.76 2.16 -13.08
N GLU A 66 4.29 3.29 -13.47
CA GLU A 66 5.50 3.86 -12.88
C GLU A 66 5.27 4.25 -11.41
N THR A 67 4.12 4.85 -11.12
CA THR A 67 3.73 5.18 -9.73
C THR A 67 3.67 3.93 -8.86
N LEU A 68 3.05 2.86 -9.34
CA LEU A 68 3.00 1.56 -8.66
C LEU A 68 4.41 1.03 -8.36
N LYS A 69 5.28 1.01 -9.36
CA LYS A 69 6.65 0.51 -9.20
C LYS A 69 7.44 1.29 -8.16
N LYS A 70 7.34 2.62 -8.17
CA LYS A 70 8.02 3.49 -7.21
C LYS A 70 7.46 3.34 -5.79
N LEU A 71 6.13 3.29 -5.64
CA LEU A 71 5.50 3.07 -4.35
C LEU A 71 5.90 1.72 -3.75
N LYS A 72 5.90 0.65 -4.53
CA LYS A 72 6.30 -0.68 -4.07
C LYS A 72 7.79 -0.78 -3.75
N ALA A 73 8.65 -0.08 -4.49
CA ALA A 73 10.08 -0.04 -4.22
C ALA A 73 10.42 0.65 -2.90
N GLU A 74 9.71 1.73 -2.55
CA GLU A 74 9.92 2.49 -1.33
C GLU A 74 9.12 1.95 -0.13
N HIS A 75 7.97 1.31 -0.37
CA HIS A 75 7.02 0.86 0.65
C HIS A 75 6.54 -0.57 0.36
N LYS A 76 7.39 -1.54 0.56
CA LYS A 76 7.10 -2.92 0.15
C LYS A 76 5.86 -3.56 0.81
N TRP A 77 5.43 -3.03 1.97
CA TRP A 77 4.24 -3.52 2.70
C TRP A 77 2.95 -2.79 2.32
N MET A 78 3.05 -1.68 1.60
CA MET A 78 1.89 -0.99 1.05
C MET A 78 1.24 -1.86 -0.02
N GLU A 79 -0.05 -2.09 0.08
CA GLU A 79 -0.80 -2.73 -0.99
C GLU A 79 -1.28 -1.68 -2.00
N VAL A 80 -1.16 -1.97 -3.28
CA VAL A 80 -1.57 -1.06 -4.35
C VAL A 80 -2.67 -1.71 -5.17
N ILE A 81 -3.78 -1.00 -5.33
CA ILE A 81 -4.90 -1.38 -6.19
C ILE A 81 -4.94 -0.41 -7.37
N ILE A 82 -5.01 -0.93 -8.58
CA ILE A 82 -5.23 -0.13 -9.77
C ILE A 82 -6.74 -0.02 -10.03
N LEU A 83 -7.22 1.20 -10.21
CA LEU A 83 -8.61 1.47 -10.61
C LEU A 83 -8.61 2.43 -11.80
N THR A 84 -8.94 1.94 -12.99
CA THR A 84 -8.79 2.70 -14.23
C THR A 84 -9.92 2.46 -15.22
N GLY A 85 -10.29 3.51 -15.97
CA GLY A 85 -11.15 3.40 -17.14
C GLY A 85 -10.40 3.14 -18.45
N HIS A 86 -9.07 3.10 -18.39
CA HIS A 86 -8.17 3.02 -19.57
C HIS A 86 -7.31 1.75 -19.58
N GLY A 87 -7.82 0.68 -18.99
CA GLY A 87 -7.10 -0.57 -18.87
C GLY A 87 -7.07 -1.40 -20.17
N THR A 88 -5.98 -2.13 -20.33
CA THR A 88 -5.79 -3.17 -21.33
C THR A 88 -5.35 -4.46 -20.64
N ILE A 89 -5.41 -5.59 -21.37
CA ILE A 89 -4.88 -6.86 -20.84
C ILE A 89 -3.38 -6.72 -20.54
N ASP A 90 -2.63 -6.08 -21.44
CA ASP A 90 -1.20 -5.85 -21.26
C ASP A 90 -0.89 -5.01 -20.03
N SER A 91 -1.64 -3.92 -19.79
CA SER A 91 -1.46 -3.08 -18.60
C SER A 91 -1.81 -3.83 -17.31
N ALA A 92 -2.82 -4.69 -17.32
CA ALA A 92 -3.17 -5.53 -16.18
C ALA A 92 -2.05 -6.52 -15.83
N VAL A 93 -1.45 -7.14 -16.85
CA VAL A 93 -0.31 -8.05 -16.69
C VAL A 93 0.89 -7.30 -16.11
N GLU A 94 1.24 -6.13 -16.65
CA GLU A 94 2.37 -5.32 -16.17
C GLU A 94 2.16 -4.83 -14.74
N CYS A 95 0.94 -4.40 -14.39
CA CYS A 95 0.62 -4.01 -13.01
C CYS A 95 0.72 -5.19 -12.04
N THR A 96 0.27 -6.36 -12.42
CA THR A 96 0.38 -7.58 -11.61
C THR A 96 1.86 -7.95 -11.39
N LYS A 97 2.68 -7.91 -12.42
CA LYS A 97 4.13 -8.10 -12.32
C LYS A 97 4.80 -7.04 -11.44
N GLY A 98 4.31 -5.80 -11.49
CA GLY A 98 4.79 -4.69 -10.67
C GLY A 98 4.39 -4.78 -9.19
N GLY A 99 3.59 -5.76 -8.82
CA GLY A 99 3.19 -6.03 -7.44
C GLY A 99 1.85 -5.44 -7.04
N ALA A 100 0.97 -5.08 -7.99
CA ALA A 100 -0.39 -4.66 -7.68
C ALA A 100 -1.16 -5.81 -7.01
N TYR A 101 -1.88 -5.49 -5.94
CA TYR A 101 -2.76 -6.44 -5.26
C TYR A 101 -3.95 -6.82 -6.14
N SER A 102 -4.56 -5.82 -6.77
CA SER A 102 -5.74 -6.00 -7.62
C SER A 102 -5.76 -4.95 -8.73
N TYR A 103 -6.46 -5.30 -9.78
CA TYR A 103 -6.68 -4.44 -10.94
C TYR A 103 -8.19 -4.36 -11.20
N LEU A 104 -8.77 -3.18 -11.00
CA LEU A 104 -10.21 -2.93 -11.15
C LEU A 104 -10.47 -1.98 -12.31
N GLN A 105 -11.54 -2.21 -13.04
CA GLN A 105 -11.95 -1.40 -14.16
C GLN A 105 -13.10 -0.46 -13.76
N LYS A 106 -13.00 0.82 -14.13
CA LYS A 106 -14.10 1.78 -14.04
C LYS A 106 -15.13 1.52 -15.15
N PRO A 107 -16.45 1.63 -14.89
CA PRO A 107 -17.04 1.92 -13.60
C PRO A 107 -17.00 0.72 -12.65
N CYS A 108 -16.71 1.00 -11.39
CA CYS A 108 -16.65 -0.01 -10.32
C CYS A 108 -17.65 0.37 -9.24
N SER A 109 -18.47 -0.59 -8.78
CA SER A 109 -19.38 -0.34 -7.68
C SER A 109 -18.62 -0.05 -6.38
N LEU A 110 -19.19 0.79 -5.52
CA LEU A 110 -18.58 1.07 -4.22
C LEU A 110 -18.41 -0.19 -3.39
N ASP A 111 -19.37 -1.10 -3.41
CA ASP A 111 -19.30 -2.37 -2.68
C ASP A 111 -18.13 -3.24 -3.15
N HIS A 112 -17.93 -3.34 -4.45
CA HIS A 112 -16.80 -4.08 -5.02
C HIS A 112 -15.45 -3.45 -4.65
N LEU A 113 -15.37 -2.11 -4.72
CA LEU A 113 -14.17 -1.38 -4.29
C LEU A 113 -13.87 -1.58 -2.80
N LEU A 114 -14.90 -1.48 -1.94
CA LEU A 114 -14.75 -1.71 -0.50
C LEU A 114 -14.28 -3.13 -0.19
N GLU A 115 -14.82 -4.12 -0.88
CA GLU A 115 -14.38 -5.51 -0.74
C GLU A 115 -12.90 -5.67 -1.09
N ALA A 116 -12.45 -5.09 -2.20
CA ALA A 116 -11.05 -5.09 -2.62
C ALA A 116 -10.13 -4.38 -1.61
N LEU A 117 -10.55 -3.22 -1.10
CA LEU A 117 -9.80 -2.46 -0.09
C LEU A 117 -9.66 -3.24 1.23
N LYS A 118 -10.74 -3.84 1.71
CA LYS A 118 -10.73 -4.66 2.93
C LYS A 118 -9.84 -5.89 2.78
N SER A 119 -9.90 -6.57 1.64
CA SER A 119 -9.06 -7.73 1.35
C SER A 119 -7.58 -7.36 1.27
N ALA A 120 -7.26 -6.24 0.65
CA ALA A 120 -5.88 -5.73 0.56
C ALA A 120 -5.33 -5.38 1.95
N TYR A 121 -6.11 -4.72 2.78
CA TYR A 121 -5.72 -4.39 4.16
C TYR A 121 -5.48 -5.64 4.99
N LYS A 122 -6.36 -6.63 4.88
CA LYS A 122 -6.21 -7.92 5.55
C LYS A 122 -4.90 -8.61 5.16
N LYS A 123 -4.56 -8.62 3.88
CA LYS A 123 -3.28 -9.16 3.38
C LYS A 123 -2.09 -8.43 3.98
N LYS A 124 -2.12 -7.10 4.01
CA LYS A 124 -1.07 -6.28 4.63
C LYS A 124 -0.84 -6.65 6.09
N VAL A 125 -1.91 -6.73 6.89
CA VAL A 125 -1.85 -7.09 8.31
C VAL A 125 -1.29 -8.50 8.50
N MET A 126 -1.74 -9.47 7.73
CA MET A 126 -1.24 -10.85 7.81
C MET A 126 0.24 -10.96 7.44
N ASN A 127 0.69 -10.25 6.41
CA ASN A 127 2.09 -10.24 6.01
C ASN A 127 2.98 -9.63 7.10
N LYS A 128 2.57 -8.52 7.69
CA LYS A 128 3.26 -7.89 8.81
C LYS A 128 3.38 -8.85 10.00
N LYS A 129 2.29 -9.52 10.37
CA LYS A 129 2.27 -10.49 11.46
C LYS A 129 3.22 -11.66 11.22
N LYS A 130 3.24 -12.24 10.01
CA LYS A 130 4.17 -13.33 9.64
C LYS A 130 5.63 -12.93 9.79
N ILE A 131 5.97 -11.70 9.49
CA ILE A 131 7.32 -11.17 9.61
C ILE A 131 7.72 -10.99 11.06
N GLU A 132 6.82 -10.44 11.88
CA GLU A 132 7.02 -10.31 13.31
C GLU A 132 7.23 -11.67 13.97
N GLU A 133 6.45 -12.69 13.58
CA GLU A 133 6.61 -14.07 14.06
C GLU A 133 7.98 -14.65 13.66
N LYS A 134 8.41 -14.49 12.41
CA LYS A 134 9.74 -14.94 11.95
C LYS A 134 10.87 -14.25 12.71
N LYS A 135 10.77 -12.94 12.91
CA LYS A 135 11.76 -12.17 13.67
C LYS A 135 11.84 -12.66 15.12
N MET A 136 10.70 -12.94 15.73
CA MET A 136 10.63 -13.49 17.09
C MET A 136 11.29 -14.87 17.16
N ASP A 137 11.00 -15.76 16.21
CA ASP A 137 11.60 -17.10 16.15
C ASP A 137 13.13 -17.03 15.98
N GLU A 138 13.63 -16.14 15.12
CA GLU A 138 15.06 -15.93 14.95
C GLU A 138 15.73 -15.41 16.25
N LEU A 139 15.09 -14.47 16.93
CA LEU A 139 15.58 -13.94 18.20
C LEU A 139 15.60 -15.02 19.29
N LEU A 140 14.57 -15.86 19.38
CA LEU A 140 14.53 -16.98 20.30
C LEU A 140 15.64 -18.00 20.02
N LYS A 141 15.90 -18.33 18.76
CA LYS A 141 17.01 -19.21 18.37
C LYS A 141 18.36 -18.65 18.78
N ILE A 142 18.60 -17.37 18.59
CA ILE A 142 19.84 -16.68 18.97
C ILE A 142 19.96 -16.63 20.50
N SER A 143 18.87 -16.40 21.24
CA SER A 143 18.89 -16.36 22.72
C SER A 143 19.21 -17.71 23.33
N ILE A 144 18.85 -18.81 22.67
CA ILE A 144 19.16 -20.18 23.13
C ILE A 144 20.62 -20.58 22.81
N SER A 145 21.14 -20.16 21.67
CA SER A 145 22.43 -20.61 21.13
C SER A 145 23.51 -19.53 21.08
N GLY A 146 23.18 -18.27 21.29
CA GLY A 146 24.08 -17.13 21.08
C GLY A 146 24.38 -16.30 22.33
N SER A 147 25.30 -15.36 22.16
CA SER A 147 25.66 -14.39 23.19
C SER A 147 24.71 -13.18 23.17
N ALA A 148 24.70 -12.42 24.27
CA ALA A 148 23.95 -11.15 24.34
C ALA A 148 24.34 -10.18 23.20
N ARG A 149 25.59 -10.23 22.75
CA ARG A 149 26.10 -9.43 21.63
C ARG A 149 25.42 -9.82 20.31
N ASP A 150 25.17 -11.10 20.07
CA ASP A 150 24.50 -11.60 18.86
C ASP A 150 23.05 -11.18 18.83
N ILE A 151 22.37 -11.21 19.97
CA ILE A 151 20.97 -10.73 20.11
C ILE A 151 20.89 -9.23 19.79
N LEU A 152 21.79 -8.41 20.36
CA LEU A 152 21.84 -6.97 20.09
C LEU A 152 22.14 -6.65 18.63
N ARG A 153 23.05 -7.41 18.02
CA ARG A 153 23.38 -7.25 16.59
C ARG A 153 22.16 -7.52 15.71
N ARG A 154 21.42 -8.59 15.98
CA ARG A 154 20.23 -8.94 15.20
C ARG A 154 19.09 -7.94 15.39
N LEU A 155 18.86 -7.45 16.61
CA LEU A 155 17.89 -6.40 16.88
C LEU A 155 18.18 -5.13 16.06
N LYS A 156 19.44 -4.70 16.00
CA LYS A 156 19.84 -3.54 15.18
C LYS A 156 19.64 -3.76 13.69
N GLN A 157 19.79 -4.99 13.19
CA GLN A 157 19.50 -5.31 11.79
C GLN A 157 17.99 -5.24 11.49
N ILE A 158 17.18 -5.79 12.37
CA ILE A 158 15.71 -5.75 12.27
C ILE A 158 15.22 -4.31 12.20
N ASP A 159 15.70 -3.43 13.09
CA ASP A 159 15.34 -2.01 13.08
C ASP A 159 15.71 -1.29 11.77
N LYS A 160 16.80 -1.70 11.14
CA LYS A 160 17.19 -1.15 9.83
C LYS A 160 16.29 -1.67 8.69
N GLU A 161 15.90 -2.94 8.74
CA GLU A 161 15.02 -3.55 7.75
C GLU A 161 13.61 -2.96 7.81
N GLU A 162 13.14 -2.53 8.98
CA GLU A 162 11.84 -1.89 9.15
C GLU A 162 11.79 -0.44 8.66
N LYS A 163 12.94 0.24 8.66
CA LYS A 163 13.05 1.65 8.21
C LYS A 163 13.27 1.81 6.70
N ASN A 164 13.48 0.73 5.98
CA ASN A 164 13.62 0.67 4.53
C ASN A 164 12.40 -0.04 3.91
#